data_469eff0ba565a231d592bbe8ddbd929e
#
_entry.id   469eff0ba565a231d592bbe8ddbd929e
#
_cell.length_a   1.000
_cell.length_b   1.000
_cell.length_c   1.000
_cell.angle_alpha   90.00
_cell.angle_beta   90.00
_cell.angle_gamma   90.00
#
_symmetry.space_group_name_H-M   'P 1'
#
loop_
_entity.id
_entity.type
_entity.pdbx_description
1 polymer ?
#
loop_
_entity_poly.entity_id
_entity_poly.type
_entity_poly.pdbx_seq_one_letter_code
_entity_poly.pdbx_strand_id
1 'polypeptide(L)'
;MVSTLDAPLPPTYALPAASVSTDALPAPSPAKGGRYAQLPLLAGRSFIPLGLFARLPLAMLTVGALTLVTAVTGSYAVGGAAAGAVGIGSALGAPVLGVLADRLGQRGVLLVSAIANTVAIVALILTAYLIPGVHDLAAAVPVLAAAFVAGVSCPQVGPLARVRWMALTSRTSGSGTRAAGNSADLDTALSYESTADELTFVLGPALVGILASLLAPWLPLALAAALTVVLVPAFAVHPTHLAVVRTTKRRPAGPAAGHAAGPAPTTAGDNHGETRTAARRVTTFAAVALPVLAMVCMGTFFGSTQTALSSFSASFATSELAGLLYAVMGLSSAAAALSVAYWPRRFTVNARWIACAALMAGFASLLLLPSTALPMVLVLLVLGLPVGPLMVTVFAIGGLVAPAGKLGTVMTALASGIVAGTALGSSIAGQLAQNFGYSTAFLVPVCAATALFLLGTAAAVVLRHRGRKPVQAG
;
A
#
# COMPACT_ATOMS: atom_id res chain seq x y z
N MET A 1 -53.45 23.34 68.13
CA MET A 1 -52.51 24.39 68.57
C MET A 1 -51.13 23.91 68.41
N VAL A 2 -50.45 24.31 67.39
CA VAL A 2 -48.97 24.58 67.32
C VAL A 2 -48.72 25.24 65.98
N SER A 3 -48.25 26.46 66.07
CA SER A 3 -47.92 27.41 65.03
C SER A 3 -46.66 26.94 64.20
N THR A 4 -46.79 26.99 62.89
CA THR A 4 -45.68 26.83 61.99
C THR A 4 -44.91 28.17 61.79
N LEU A 5 -43.69 28.24 62.19
CA LEU A 5 -42.77 29.35 61.95
C LEU A 5 -42.30 29.31 60.49
N ASP A 6 -42.68 30.30 59.68
CA ASP A 6 -42.12 30.66 58.43
C ASP A 6 -40.76 31.34 58.67
N ALA A 7 -39.67 30.72 58.21
CA ALA A 7 -38.34 31.34 58.14
C ALA A 7 -38.11 31.84 56.71
N PRO A 8 -37.71 33.10 56.49
CA PRO A 8 -37.42 33.63 55.15
C PRO A 8 -36.11 33.07 54.61
N LEU A 9 -36.11 32.66 53.31
CA LEU A 9 -34.94 32.24 52.56
C LEU A 9 -33.94 33.42 52.41
N PRO A 10 -32.62 33.16 52.47
CA PRO A 10 -31.63 34.19 52.29
C PRO A 10 -31.57 34.65 50.83
N PRO A 11 -31.19 35.94 50.56
CA PRO A 11 -31.17 36.50 49.22
C PRO A 11 -30.12 35.81 48.35
N THR A 12 -30.57 35.39 47.15
CA THR A 12 -29.72 34.84 46.11
C THR A 12 -28.76 35.93 45.62
N TYR A 13 -27.48 35.84 45.97
CA TYR A 13 -26.43 36.67 45.38
C TYR A 13 -26.23 36.25 43.93
N ALA A 14 -26.69 37.07 43.01
CA ALA A 14 -26.32 36.97 41.61
C ALA A 14 -24.80 37.31 41.45
N LEU A 15 -24.01 36.30 41.14
CA LEU A 15 -22.62 36.50 40.73
C LEU A 15 -22.63 37.32 39.43
N PRO A 16 -21.78 38.35 39.29
CA PRO A 16 -21.67 39.08 38.05
C PRO A 16 -21.16 38.10 36.95
N ALA A 17 -21.86 38.08 35.81
CA ALA A 17 -21.44 37.37 34.63
C ALA A 17 -20.07 37.91 34.23
N ALA A 18 -19.02 37.20 34.61
CA ALA A 18 -17.68 37.43 34.03
C ALA A 18 -17.82 37.13 32.55
N SER A 19 -17.73 38.19 31.74
CA SER A 19 -17.54 38.08 30.32
C SER A 19 -16.18 37.40 30.10
N VAL A 20 -16.19 36.08 29.96
CA VAL A 20 -15.06 35.35 29.44
C VAL A 20 -14.93 35.80 27.99
N SER A 21 -14.05 36.79 27.76
CA SER A 21 -13.53 37.07 26.41
C SER A 21 -12.96 35.76 25.92
N THR A 22 -13.68 35.12 25.02
CA THR A 22 -13.15 34.06 24.14
C THR A 22 -12.13 34.72 23.23
N ASP A 23 -10.97 35.05 23.78
CA ASP A 23 -9.78 35.21 22.98
C ASP A 23 -9.55 33.84 22.32
N ALA A 24 -10.06 33.71 21.11
CA ALA A 24 -9.75 32.59 20.25
C ALA A 24 -8.22 32.51 20.18
N LEU A 25 -7.67 31.45 20.78
CA LEU A 25 -6.25 31.14 20.62
C LEU A 25 -5.92 31.33 19.14
N PRO A 26 -4.90 32.12 18.80
CA PRO A 26 -4.54 32.40 17.42
C PRO A 26 -4.36 31.05 16.72
N ALA A 27 -5.05 30.86 15.59
CA ALA A 27 -4.89 29.69 14.76
C ALA A 27 -3.39 29.47 14.58
N PRO A 28 -2.86 28.24 14.75
CA PRO A 28 -1.45 27.98 14.59
C PRO A 28 -1.04 28.50 13.23
N SER A 29 -0.11 29.47 13.22
CA SER A 29 0.44 30.04 12.01
C SER A 29 0.91 28.88 11.11
N PRO A 30 0.68 28.92 9.78
CA PRO A 30 1.20 27.89 8.90
C PRO A 30 2.71 27.82 9.14
N ALA A 31 3.18 26.63 9.54
CA ALA A 31 4.59 26.41 9.80
C ALA A 31 5.40 26.95 8.62
N LYS A 32 6.49 27.68 8.88
CA LYS A 32 7.38 28.28 7.87
C LYS A 32 8.07 27.23 6.96
N GLY A 33 7.69 25.94 7.03
CA GLY A 33 8.14 24.84 6.18
C GLY A 33 7.05 24.42 5.21
N GLY A 34 7.44 23.89 4.06
CA GLY A 34 6.52 23.33 3.06
C GLY A 34 5.62 22.21 3.65
N ARG A 35 4.66 21.71 2.87
CA ARG A 35 3.65 20.72 3.32
C ARG A 35 4.24 19.48 3.99
N TYR A 36 5.40 19.02 3.53
CA TYR A 36 6.11 17.88 4.13
C TYR A 36 6.65 18.14 5.54
N ALA A 37 6.85 19.40 5.94
CA ALA A 37 7.25 19.74 7.30
C ALA A 37 6.18 19.42 8.36
N GLN A 38 4.93 19.18 7.95
CA GLN A 38 3.85 18.76 8.83
C GLN A 38 3.94 17.27 9.22
N LEU A 39 4.53 16.42 8.37
CA LEU A 39 4.59 14.98 8.61
C LEU A 39 5.32 14.61 9.91
N PRO A 40 6.51 15.18 10.22
CA PRO A 40 7.18 14.92 11.50
C PRO A 40 6.40 15.43 12.71
N LEU A 41 5.56 16.46 12.56
CA LEU A 41 4.70 16.98 13.62
C LEU A 41 3.52 16.05 13.92
N LEU A 42 2.97 15.38 12.89
CA LEU A 42 1.85 14.45 13.02
C LEU A 42 2.27 13.08 13.56
N ALA A 43 3.37 12.52 13.06
CA ALA A 43 3.78 11.15 13.34
C ALA A 43 5.04 11.02 14.21
N GLY A 44 5.74 12.12 14.48
CA GLY A 44 7.07 12.11 15.10
C GLY A 44 8.20 12.02 14.08
N ARG A 45 9.35 12.62 14.41
CA ARG A 45 10.50 12.70 13.50
C ARG A 45 11.09 11.34 13.14
N SER A 46 11.05 10.37 14.08
CA SER A 46 11.59 9.02 13.90
C SER A 46 10.72 8.14 13.00
N PHE A 47 9.42 8.41 12.85
CA PHE A 47 8.51 7.59 12.07
C PHE A 47 8.88 7.55 10.57
N ILE A 48 9.30 8.67 10.03
CA ILE A 48 9.63 8.82 8.61
C ILE A 48 10.81 7.94 8.19
N PRO A 49 12.03 8.08 8.75
CA PRO A 49 13.15 7.22 8.40
C PRO A 49 12.90 5.76 8.80
N LEU A 50 12.26 5.52 9.93
CA LEU A 50 11.93 4.16 10.39
C LEU A 50 10.99 3.46 9.41
N GLY A 51 9.94 4.13 8.93
CA GLY A 51 9.02 3.60 7.93
C GLY A 51 9.71 3.34 6.59
N LEU A 52 10.65 4.19 6.17
CA LEU A 52 11.42 4.01 4.95
C LEU A 52 12.31 2.77 5.02
N PHE A 53 13.17 2.68 6.03
CA PHE A 53 14.15 1.59 6.12
C PHE A 53 13.55 0.25 6.54
N ALA A 54 12.47 0.24 7.34
CA ALA A 54 11.81 -1.01 7.74
C ALA A 54 11.09 -1.75 6.59
N ARG A 55 10.92 -1.14 5.42
CA ARG A 55 10.35 -1.79 4.22
C ARG A 55 11.40 -2.33 3.25
N LEU A 56 12.68 -1.96 3.41
CA LEU A 56 13.79 -2.47 2.58
C LEU A 56 13.87 -4.01 2.54
N PRO A 57 13.70 -4.74 3.66
CA PRO A 57 13.75 -6.20 3.65
C PRO A 57 12.80 -6.84 2.64
N LEU A 58 11.58 -6.31 2.49
CA LEU A 58 10.61 -6.79 1.49
C LEU A 58 11.16 -6.63 0.06
N ALA A 59 11.76 -5.48 -0.25
CA ALA A 59 12.29 -5.20 -1.57
C ALA A 59 13.56 -6.02 -1.90
N MET A 60 14.31 -6.41 -0.86
CA MET A 60 15.52 -7.24 -1.01
C MET A 60 15.20 -8.74 -1.13
N LEU A 61 14.09 -9.21 -0.56
CA LEU A 61 13.81 -10.63 -0.34
C LEU A 61 13.71 -11.41 -1.67
N THR A 62 12.95 -10.94 -2.63
CA THR A 62 12.71 -11.64 -3.91
C THR A 62 14.00 -11.73 -4.74
N VAL A 63 14.69 -10.59 -4.90
CA VAL A 63 15.94 -10.54 -5.66
C VAL A 63 17.07 -11.26 -4.92
N GLY A 64 17.11 -11.13 -3.59
CA GLY A 64 18.08 -11.85 -2.74
C GLY A 64 17.92 -13.37 -2.82
N ALA A 65 16.68 -13.89 -2.83
CA ALA A 65 16.41 -15.31 -3.02
C ALA A 65 16.85 -15.79 -4.41
N LEU A 66 16.51 -15.04 -5.46
CA LEU A 66 17.00 -15.31 -6.82
C LEU A 66 18.53 -15.41 -6.85
N THR A 67 19.19 -14.39 -6.35
CA THR A 67 20.66 -14.25 -6.42
C THR A 67 21.36 -15.35 -5.62
N LEU A 68 20.94 -15.60 -4.37
CA LEU A 68 21.52 -16.65 -3.53
C LEU A 68 21.36 -18.01 -4.18
N VAL A 69 20.12 -18.38 -4.53
CA VAL A 69 19.82 -19.74 -5.01
C VAL A 69 20.50 -19.98 -6.36
N THR A 70 20.49 -19.00 -7.28
CA THR A 70 21.21 -19.12 -8.56
C THR A 70 22.71 -19.27 -8.33
N ALA A 71 23.30 -18.50 -7.42
CA ALA A 71 24.74 -18.57 -7.16
C ALA A 71 25.18 -19.91 -6.57
N VAL A 72 24.36 -20.50 -5.68
CA VAL A 72 24.69 -21.77 -5.02
C VAL A 72 24.41 -22.98 -5.90
N THR A 73 23.28 -22.95 -6.65
CA THR A 73 22.87 -24.11 -7.47
C THR A 73 23.43 -24.07 -8.91
N GLY A 74 23.89 -22.92 -9.37
CA GLY A 74 24.24 -22.71 -10.79
C GLY A 74 23.04 -22.71 -11.74
N SER A 75 21.79 -22.78 -11.20
CA SER A 75 20.57 -22.92 -12.00
C SER A 75 19.70 -21.68 -11.89
N TYR A 76 19.54 -20.96 -13.00
CA TYR A 76 18.60 -19.84 -13.11
C TYR A 76 17.13 -20.30 -12.95
N ALA A 77 16.82 -21.55 -13.34
CA ALA A 77 15.48 -22.11 -13.20
C ALA A 77 15.10 -22.28 -11.73
N VAL A 78 16.02 -22.81 -10.90
CA VAL A 78 15.80 -23.00 -9.47
C VAL A 78 15.79 -21.64 -8.75
N GLY A 79 16.68 -20.73 -9.11
CA GLY A 79 16.69 -19.37 -8.56
C GLY A 79 15.42 -18.59 -8.90
N GLY A 80 14.96 -18.68 -10.13
CA GLY A 80 13.71 -18.07 -10.56
C GLY A 80 12.49 -18.65 -9.86
N ALA A 81 12.46 -19.99 -9.64
CA ALA A 81 11.42 -20.65 -8.87
C ALA A 81 11.42 -20.19 -7.39
N ALA A 82 12.59 -19.98 -6.77
CA ALA A 82 12.71 -19.46 -5.41
C ALA A 82 12.17 -18.02 -5.32
N ALA A 83 12.51 -17.15 -6.26
CA ALA A 83 11.95 -15.80 -6.35
C ALA A 83 10.43 -15.82 -6.56
N GLY A 84 9.93 -16.71 -7.41
CA GLY A 84 8.51 -16.95 -7.62
C GLY A 84 7.80 -17.42 -6.35
N ALA A 85 8.40 -18.33 -5.59
CA ALA A 85 7.88 -18.82 -4.31
C ALA A 85 7.77 -17.69 -3.28
N VAL A 86 8.78 -16.82 -3.15
CA VAL A 86 8.72 -15.60 -2.33
C VAL A 86 7.56 -14.70 -2.79
N GLY A 87 7.45 -14.44 -4.08
CA GLY A 87 6.41 -13.58 -4.66
C GLY A 87 4.99 -14.09 -4.39
N ILE A 88 4.74 -15.37 -4.66
CA ILE A 88 3.45 -16.02 -4.40
C ILE A 88 3.15 -16.02 -2.90
N GLY A 89 4.14 -16.38 -2.07
CA GLY A 89 4.01 -16.34 -0.62
C GLY A 89 3.60 -14.95 -0.13
N SER A 90 4.28 -13.89 -0.60
CA SER A 90 3.99 -12.51 -0.22
C SER A 90 2.60 -12.07 -0.69
N ALA A 91 2.21 -12.43 -1.92
CA ALA A 91 0.90 -12.12 -2.47
C ALA A 91 -0.24 -12.72 -1.64
N LEU A 92 -0.06 -13.93 -1.12
CA LEU A 92 -1.04 -14.61 -0.27
C LEU A 92 -0.96 -14.14 1.19
N GLY A 93 0.26 -13.96 1.71
CA GLY A 93 0.50 -13.59 3.11
C GLY A 93 0.06 -12.18 3.45
N ALA A 94 0.28 -11.20 2.55
CA ALA A 94 -0.01 -9.80 2.82
C ALA A 94 -1.48 -9.55 3.20
N PRO A 95 -2.51 -10.02 2.47
CA PRO A 95 -3.90 -9.84 2.87
C PRO A 95 -4.24 -10.52 4.20
N VAL A 96 -3.66 -11.72 4.46
CA VAL A 96 -3.85 -12.44 5.72
C VAL A 96 -3.30 -11.64 6.90
N LEU A 97 -2.07 -11.13 6.77
CA LEU A 97 -1.46 -10.26 7.79
C LEU A 97 -2.26 -8.96 7.98
N GLY A 98 -2.85 -8.41 6.92
CA GLY A 98 -3.75 -7.27 6.98
C GLY A 98 -5.02 -7.55 7.78
N VAL A 99 -5.69 -8.69 7.54
CA VAL A 99 -6.85 -9.13 8.32
C VAL A 99 -6.48 -9.33 9.79
N LEU A 100 -5.34 -9.96 10.06
CA LEU A 100 -4.85 -10.15 11.43
C LEU A 100 -4.54 -8.81 12.10
N ALA A 101 -3.92 -7.87 11.38
CA ALA A 101 -3.62 -6.54 11.90
C ALA A 101 -4.88 -5.74 12.26
N ASP A 102 -5.95 -5.86 11.46
CA ASP A 102 -7.24 -5.23 11.75
C ASP A 102 -7.93 -5.84 12.99
N ARG A 103 -7.78 -7.16 13.21
CA ARG A 103 -8.41 -7.89 14.32
C ARG A 103 -7.62 -7.86 15.62
N LEU A 104 -6.31 -8.16 15.54
CA LEU A 104 -5.44 -8.35 16.71
C LEU A 104 -4.63 -7.09 17.03
N GLY A 105 -4.57 -6.15 16.09
CA GLY A 105 -3.76 -4.92 16.16
C GLY A 105 -2.39 -5.09 15.49
N GLN A 106 -1.90 -3.98 14.92
CA GLN A 106 -0.68 -3.97 14.11
C GLN A 106 0.57 -4.40 14.87
N ARG A 107 0.71 -4.01 16.16
CA ARG A 107 1.91 -4.29 16.96
C ARG A 107 2.20 -5.78 17.06
N GLY A 108 1.22 -6.58 17.51
CA GLY A 108 1.40 -8.03 17.71
C GLY A 108 1.69 -8.75 16.39
N VAL A 109 0.96 -8.42 15.33
CA VAL A 109 1.12 -9.04 14.01
C VAL A 109 2.49 -8.74 13.42
N LEU A 110 2.97 -7.48 13.49
CA LEU A 110 4.29 -7.12 12.99
C LEU A 110 5.43 -7.80 13.77
N LEU A 111 5.31 -7.94 15.09
CA LEU A 111 6.32 -8.62 15.89
C LEU A 111 6.40 -10.11 15.56
N VAL A 112 5.26 -10.79 15.47
CA VAL A 112 5.21 -12.22 15.11
C VAL A 112 5.70 -12.44 13.69
N SER A 113 5.25 -11.61 12.72
CA SER A 113 5.71 -11.73 11.34
C SER A 113 7.20 -11.44 11.19
N ALA A 114 7.78 -10.50 11.95
CA ALA A 114 9.21 -10.23 11.93
C ALA A 114 10.03 -11.44 12.39
N ILE A 115 9.62 -12.09 13.48
CA ILE A 115 10.29 -13.32 13.96
C ILE A 115 10.15 -14.44 12.93
N ALA A 116 8.93 -14.71 12.48
CA ALA A 116 8.66 -15.77 11.51
C ALA A 116 9.43 -15.56 10.19
N ASN A 117 9.47 -14.32 9.69
CA ASN A 117 10.18 -13.96 8.47
C ASN A 117 11.70 -14.11 8.62
N THR A 118 12.27 -13.68 9.75
CA THR A 118 13.69 -13.84 10.03
C THR A 118 14.08 -15.31 10.08
N VAL A 119 13.31 -16.14 10.81
CA VAL A 119 13.53 -17.60 10.85
C VAL A 119 13.45 -18.21 9.44
N ALA A 120 12.46 -17.82 8.65
CA ALA A 120 12.31 -18.32 7.29
C ALA A 120 13.46 -17.89 6.36
N ILE A 121 13.96 -16.65 6.48
CA ILE A 121 15.13 -16.18 5.71
C ILE A 121 16.38 -16.97 6.11
N VAL A 122 16.61 -17.19 7.39
CA VAL A 122 17.72 -18.02 7.88
C VAL A 122 17.57 -19.45 7.35
N ALA A 123 16.38 -20.03 7.41
CA ALA A 123 16.12 -21.36 6.85
C ALA A 123 16.38 -21.40 5.33
N LEU A 124 16.01 -20.35 4.59
CA LEU A 124 16.30 -20.24 3.16
C LEU A 124 17.81 -20.24 2.88
N ILE A 125 18.59 -19.47 3.64
CA ILE A 125 20.06 -19.45 3.50
C ILE A 125 20.64 -20.83 3.83
N LEU A 126 20.23 -21.42 4.96
CA LEU A 126 20.75 -22.72 5.38
C LEU A 126 20.38 -23.85 4.41
N THR A 127 19.13 -23.92 3.95
CA THR A 127 18.70 -24.95 2.98
C THR A 127 19.42 -24.82 1.67
N ALA A 128 19.72 -23.58 1.19
CA ALA A 128 20.48 -23.38 -0.03
C ALA A 128 21.89 -23.96 0.05
N TYR A 129 22.58 -23.83 1.22
CA TYR A 129 23.97 -24.30 1.36
C TYR A 129 24.10 -25.73 1.91
N LEU A 130 23.16 -26.22 2.73
CA LEU A 130 23.30 -27.50 3.41
C LEU A 130 22.71 -28.68 2.67
N ILE A 131 21.86 -28.44 1.67
CA ILE A 131 21.26 -29.51 0.86
C ILE A 131 22.11 -29.68 -0.42
N PRO A 132 22.89 -30.76 -0.54
CA PRO A 132 23.70 -31.00 -1.74
C PRO A 132 22.80 -31.43 -2.92
N GLY A 133 23.24 -31.12 -4.15
CA GLY A 133 22.59 -31.62 -5.36
C GLY A 133 21.29 -30.90 -5.78
N VAL A 134 21.07 -29.68 -5.33
CA VAL A 134 19.91 -28.86 -5.75
C VAL A 134 20.10 -28.35 -7.19
N HIS A 135 20.14 -29.28 -8.15
CA HIS A 135 20.29 -28.93 -9.57
C HIS A 135 18.98 -29.00 -10.34
N ASP A 136 17.94 -29.62 -9.77
CA ASP A 136 16.59 -29.71 -10.34
C ASP A 136 15.52 -29.19 -9.37
N LEU A 137 14.30 -28.98 -9.88
CA LEU A 137 13.17 -28.46 -9.11
C LEU A 137 12.68 -29.44 -8.02
N ALA A 138 12.86 -30.75 -8.20
CA ALA A 138 12.42 -31.74 -7.22
C ALA A 138 13.32 -31.72 -5.99
N ALA A 139 14.65 -31.64 -6.16
CA ALA A 139 15.59 -31.50 -5.07
C ALA A 139 15.51 -30.12 -4.39
N ALA A 140 15.00 -29.10 -5.10
CA ALA A 140 14.86 -27.73 -4.60
C ALA A 140 13.67 -27.52 -3.62
N VAL A 141 12.77 -28.50 -3.43
CA VAL A 141 11.55 -28.33 -2.61
C VAL A 141 11.81 -27.69 -1.24
N PRO A 142 12.82 -28.07 -0.44
CA PRO A 142 13.08 -27.42 0.86
C PRO A 142 13.44 -25.94 0.73
N VAL A 143 14.23 -25.58 -0.28
CA VAL A 143 14.61 -24.17 -0.58
C VAL A 143 13.39 -23.38 -1.00
N LEU A 144 12.55 -23.94 -1.88
CA LEU A 144 11.31 -23.32 -2.36
C LEU A 144 10.29 -23.16 -1.23
N ALA A 145 10.17 -24.15 -0.33
CA ALA A 145 9.30 -24.07 0.84
C ALA A 145 9.77 -22.96 1.80
N ALA A 146 11.07 -22.87 2.09
CA ALA A 146 11.63 -21.80 2.92
C ALA A 146 11.41 -20.41 2.27
N ALA A 147 11.62 -20.30 0.97
CA ALA A 147 11.37 -19.08 0.19
C ALA A 147 9.88 -18.67 0.24
N PHE A 148 8.97 -19.61 0.07
CA PHE A 148 7.53 -19.37 0.17
C PHE A 148 7.12 -18.90 1.57
N VAL A 149 7.60 -19.56 2.64
CA VAL A 149 7.33 -19.16 4.03
C VAL A 149 7.91 -17.78 4.33
N ALA A 150 9.11 -17.46 3.82
CA ALA A 150 9.69 -16.13 3.93
C ALA A 150 8.80 -15.07 3.27
N GLY A 151 8.22 -15.38 2.09
CA GLY A 151 7.26 -14.53 1.43
C GLY A 151 5.97 -14.34 2.24
N VAL A 152 5.32 -15.44 2.68
CA VAL A 152 4.06 -15.42 3.44
C VAL A 152 4.20 -14.62 4.74
N SER A 153 5.31 -14.78 5.45
CA SER A 153 5.57 -14.14 6.74
C SER A 153 6.11 -12.72 6.64
N CYS A 154 6.34 -12.19 5.43
CA CYS A 154 7.00 -10.91 5.23
C CYS A 154 6.20 -9.75 5.84
N PRO A 155 6.80 -8.95 6.77
CA PRO A 155 6.10 -7.88 7.47
C PRO A 155 5.61 -6.77 6.53
N GLN A 156 4.34 -6.41 6.63
CA GLN A 156 3.67 -5.46 5.74
C GLN A 156 3.80 -4.01 6.23
N VAL A 157 5.04 -3.49 6.34
CA VAL A 157 5.32 -2.16 6.90
C VAL A 157 4.69 -1.05 6.09
N GLY A 158 4.88 -1.01 4.76
CA GLY A 158 4.36 0.05 3.88
C GLY A 158 2.83 0.19 3.94
N PRO A 159 2.05 -0.89 3.68
CA PRO A 159 0.60 -0.86 3.80
C PRO A 159 0.11 -0.43 5.18
N LEU A 160 0.74 -0.93 6.26
CA LEU A 160 0.34 -0.60 7.63
C LEU A 160 0.77 0.81 8.06
N ALA A 161 1.84 1.38 7.48
CA ALA A 161 2.19 2.78 7.63
C ALA A 161 1.10 3.70 7.04
N ARG A 162 0.57 3.37 5.85
CA ARG A 162 -0.57 4.10 5.26
C ARG A 162 -1.80 4.08 6.16
N VAL A 163 -2.09 2.93 6.80
CA VAL A 163 -3.18 2.84 7.79
C VAL A 163 -2.95 3.78 8.97
N ARG A 164 -1.71 3.89 9.47
CA ARG A 164 -1.36 4.83 10.54
C ARG A 164 -1.55 6.28 10.11
N TRP A 165 -1.09 6.65 8.92
CA TRP A 165 -1.28 8.00 8.38
C TRP A 165 -2.76 8.37 8.25
N MET A 166 -3.58 7.46 7.70
CA MET A 166 -5.03 7.68 7.59
C MET A 166 -5.69 7.85 8.97
N ALA A 167 -5.24 7.09 9.97
CA ALA A 167 -5.74 7.22 11.34
C ALA A 167 -5.30 8.53 12.01
N LEU A 168 -4.06 8.97 11.81
CA LEU A 168 -3.52 10.21 12.36
C LEU A 168 -4.22 11.43 11.76
N THR A 169 -4.38 11.47 10.44
CA THR A 169 -5.04 12.58 9.75
C THR A 169 -6.54 12.65 10.02
N SER A 170 -7.22 11.51 10.28
CA SER A 170 -8.64 11.49 10.63
C SER A 170 -8.94 11.98 12.05
N ARG A 171 -8.02 11.82 13.01
CA ARG A 171 -8.20 12.27 14.41
C ARG A 171 -8.22 13.80 14.56
N THR A 172 -7.60 14.52 13.66
CA THR A 172 -7.56 15.98 13.66
C THR A 172 -8.86 16.60 13.14
N SER A 173 -9.87 15.79 12.78
CA SER A 173 -11.13 16.24 12.19
C SER A 173 -12.06 16.87 13.22
N GLY A 174 -11.94 18.20 13.39
CA GLY A 174 -13.00 19.08 13.93
C GLY A 174 -13.74 19.77 12.76
N SER A 175 -14.98 20.26 13.01
CA SER A 175 -15.87 20.84 11.99
C SER A 175 -15.26 21.96 11.13
N GLY A 176 -15.62 22.02 9.86
CA GLY A 176 -15.37 23.15 8.97
C GLY A 176 -14.00 23.19 8.29
N THR A 177 -13.26 24.26 8.44
CA THR A 177 -11.95 24.51 7.82
C THR A 177 -10.88 23.46 8.14
N ARG A 178 -11.01 22.72 9.25
CA ARG A 178 -10.12 21.61 9.65
C ARG A 178 -10.26 20.39 8.74
N ALA A 179 -11.46 20.06 8.25
CA ALA A 179 -11.65 18.95 7.32
C ALA A 179 -10.86 19.12 6.02
N ALA A 180 -10.72 20.37 5.61
CA ALA A 180 -9.95 20.75 4.42
C ALA A 180 -8.42 20.65 4.64
N GLY A 181 -7.90 20.91 5.85
CA GLY A 181 -6.49 20.68 6.23
C GLY A 181 -6.15 19.18 6.17
N ASN A 182 -6.99 18.35 6.76
CA ASN A 182 -6.77 16.92 6.90
C ASN A 182 -6.64 16.16 5.58
N SER A 183 -7.41 16.56 4.55
CA SER A 183 -7.26 15.94 3.22
C SER A 183 -5.93 16.28 2.56
N ALA A 184 -5.39 17.48 2.79
CA ALA A 184 -4.08 17.88 2.27
C ALA A 184 -2.93 17.15 3.00
N ASP A 185 -3.07 16.96 4.31
CA ASP A 185 -2.09 16.21 5.12
C ASP A 185 -2.08 14.74 4.72
N LEU A 186 -3.25 14.15 4.45
CA LEU A 186 -3.36 12.80 3.94
C LEU A 186 -2.74 12.66 2.55
N ASP A 187 -3.03 13.56 1.60
CA ASP A 187 -2.41 13.56 0.27
C ASP A 187 -0.88 13.66 0.39
N THR A 188 -0.38 14.50 1.30
CA THR A 188 1.06 14.66 1.56
C THR A 188 1.67 13.38 2.13
N ALA A 189 1.01 12.74 3.10
CA ALA A 189 1.47 11.50 3.70
C ALA A 189 1.48 10.34 2.70
N LEU A 190 0.43 10.21 1.88
CA LEU A 190 0.35 9.17 0.85
C LEU A 190 1.36 9.40 -0.28
N SER A 191 1.64 10.68 -0.62
CA SER A 191 2.70 11.03 -1.56
C SER A 191 4.07 10.61 -1.05
N TYR A 192 4.39 10.88 0.24
CA TYR A 192 5.59 10.40 0.89
C TYR A 192 5.68 8.86 0.86
N GLU A 193 4.61 8.16 1.23
CA GLU A 193 4.57 6.69 1.26
C GLU A 193 4.83 6.06 -0.11
N SER A 194 4.25 6.64 -1.17
CA SER A 194 4.48 6.15 -2.54
C SER A 194 5.90 6.41 -3.00
N THR A 195 6.46 7.59 -2.69
CA THR A 195 7.87 7.90 -2.96
C THR A 195 8.80 6.95 -2.20
N ALA A 196 8.48 6.64 -0.94
CA ALA A 196 9.26 5.71 -0.14
C ALA A 196 9.22 4.29 -0.71
N ASP A 197 8.11 3.84 -1.27
CA ASP A 197 8.04 2.54 -1.96
C ASP A 197 8.91 2.55 -3.24
N GLU A 198 8.77 3.56 -4.10
CA GLU A 198 9.60 3.69 -5.30
C GLU A 198 11.10 3.66 -4.97
N LEU A 199 11.49 4.43 -3.95
CA LEU A 199 12.88 4.49 -3.51
C LEU A 199 13.38 3.12 -3.01
N THR A 200 12.56 2.40 -2.23
CA THR A 200 12.93 1.08 -1.71
C THR A 200 12.95 0.00 -2.79
N PHE A 201 12.08 0.08 -3.79
CA PHE A 201 12.11 -0.82 -4.95
C PHE A 201 13.35 -0.62 -5.85
N VAL A 202 13.97 0.56 -5.82
CA VAL A 202 15.27 0.81 -6.49
C VAL A 202 16.42 0.39 -5.59
N LEU A 203 16.42 0.81 -4.33
CA LEU A 203 17.52 0.57 -3.39
C LEU A 203 17.65 -0.92 -3.01
N GLY A 204 16.53 -1.64 -2.87
CA GLY A 204 16.54 -3.04 -2.47
C GLY A 204 17.35 -3.92 -3.43
N PRO A 205 16.98 -4.01 -4.72
CA PRO A 205 17.76 -4.74 -5.72
C PRO A 205 19.19 -4.24 -5.89
N ALA A 206 19.44 -2.91 -5.80
CA ALA A 206 20.77 -2.35 -5.88
C ALA A 206 21.66 -2.83 -4.74
N LEU A 207 21.17 -2.83 -3.50
CA LEU A 207 21.89 -3.37 -2.34
C LEU A 207 22.15 -4.87 -2.49
N VAL A 208 21.19 -5.63 -3.02
CA VAL A 208 21.38 -7.06 -3.28
C VAL A 208 22.50 -7.27 -4.30
N GLY A 209 22.50 -6.56 -5.41
CA GLY A 209 23.52 -6.65 -6.43
C GLY A 209 24.92 -6.31 -5.90
N ILE A 210 25.05 -5.18 -5.20
CA ILE A 210 26.33 -4.73 -4.64
C ILE A 210 26.86 -5.73 -3.60
N LEU A 211 26.03 -6.15 -2.63
CA LEU A 211 26.49 -7.03 -1.56
C LEU A 211 26.82 -8.43 -2.06
N ALA A 212 26.02 -8.95 -2.99
CA ALA A 212 26.22 -10.29 -3.52
C ALA A 212 27.47 -10.36 -4.43
N SER A 213 27.72 -9.34 -5.24
CA SER A 213 28.86 -9.31 -6.18
C SER A 213 30.19 -8.98 -5.51
N LEU A 214 30.19 -8.08 -4.50
CA LEU A 214 31.42 -7.63 -3.86
C LEU A 214 31.83 -8.46 -2.65
N LEU A 215 30.88 -9.13 -1.98
CA LEU A 215 31.11 -9.82 -0.70
C LEU A 215 30.68 -11.29 -0.76
N ALA A 216 29.39 -11.59 -0.68
CA ALA A 216 28.90 -12.97 -0.69
C ALA A 216 27.40 -13.05 -1.10
N PRO A 217 26.97 -14.10 -1.81
CA PRO A 217 25.58 -14.25 -2.28
C PRO A 217 24.51 -14.32 -1.15
N TRP A 218 24.89 -14.78 0.04
CA TRP A 218 23.99 -14.89 1.19
C TRP A 218 23.83 -13.57 1.97
N LEU A 219 24.79 -12.65 1.85
CA LEU A 219 24.85 -11.45 2.67
C LEU A 219 23.64 -10.51 2.49
N PRO A 220 23.09 -10.32 1.30
CA PRO A 220 21.87 -9.51 1.13
C PRO A 220 20.70 -10.02 1.95
N LEU A 221 20.47 -11.34 1.98
CA LEU A 221 19.40 -11.94 2.77
C LEU A 221 19.68 -11.86 4.28
N ALA A 222 20.91 -12.03 4.70
CA ALA A 222 21.32 -11.83 6.11
C ALA A 222 21.09 -10.38 6.53
N LEU A 223 21.44 -9.40 5.70
CA LEU A 223 21.13 -7.99 5.95
C LEU A 223 19.62 -7.75 6.03
N ALA A 224 18.84 -8.32 5.12
CA ALA A 224 17.38 -8.22 5.16
C ALA A 224 16.80 -8.79 6.47
N ALA A 225 17.31 -9.96 6.93
CA ALA A 225 16.93 -10.54 8.22
C ALA A 225 17.31 -9.63 9.40
N ALA A 226 18.52 -9.08 9.40
CA ALA A 226 18.98 -8.15 10.45
C ALA A 226 18.13 -6.87 10.49
N LEU A 227 17.85 -6.25 9.34
CA LEU A 227 16.95 -5.10 9.26
C LEU A 227 15.54 -5.44 9.74
N THR A 228 15.04 -6.63 9.40
CA THR A 228 13.72 -7.11 9.85
C THR A 228 13.65 -7.22 11.37
N VAL A 229 14.66 -7.84 12.01
CA VAL A 229 14.71 -8.02 13.47
C VAL A 229 14.82 -6.69 14.22
N VAL A 230 15.50 -5.70 13.66
CA VAL A 230 15.74 -4.42 14.35
C VAL A 230 14.64 -3.40 14.01
N LEU A 231 14.39 -3.16 12.75
CA LEU A 231 13.55 -2.04 12.32
C LEU A 231 12.05 -2.35 12.37
N VAL A 232 11.64 -3.59 12.09
CA VAL A 232 10.21 -3.93 12.14
C VAL A 232 9.66 -3.89 13.57
N PRO A 233 10.31 -4.44 14.60
CA PRO A 233 9.89 -4.24 15.99
C PRO A 233 9.90 -2.77 16.42
N ALA A 234 10.93 -1.99 16.05
CA ALA A 234 10.96 -0.56 16.32
C ALA A 234 9.75 0.15 15.70
N PHE A 235 9.41 -0.15 14.44
CA PHE A 235 8.19 0.34 13.80
C PHE A 235 6.93 -0.15 14.50
N ALA A 236 6.87 -1.42 14.90
CA ALA A 236 5.71 -2.03 15.56
C ALA A 236 5.35 -1.35 16.89
N VAL A 237 6.36 -1.00 17.71
CA VAL A 237 6.16 -0.36 19.01
C VAL A 237 6.08 1.17 18.95
N HIS A 238 6.35 1.78 17.78
CA HIS A 238 6.30 3.23 17.62
C HIS A 238 4.93 3.79 18.01
N PRO A 239 4.81 4.92 18.76
CA PRO A 239 3.52 5.42 19.30
C PRO A 239 2.39 5.60 18.29
N THR A 240 2.71 5.77 17.02
CA THR A 240 1.71 5.88 15.94
C THR A 240 0.77 4.68 15.83
N HIS A 241 1.15 3.49 16.34
CA HIS A 241 0.27 2.32 16.35
C HIS A 241 -0.97 2.52 17.21
N LEU A 242 -0.91 3.40 18.23
CA LEU A 242 -2.05 3.74 19.10
C LEU A 242 -3.11 4.58 18.37
N ALA A 243 -2.75 5.18 17.22
CA ALA A 243 -3.72 5.91 16.41
C ALA A 243 -4.73 5.00 15.74
N VAL A 244 -4.39 3.74 15.48
CA VAL A 244 -5.24 2.77 14.79
C VAL A 244 -6.16 2.07 15.80
N VAL A 245 -7.48 2.26 15.64
CA VAL A 245 -8.49 1.62 16.50
C VAL A 245 -8.67 0.17 16.07
N ARG A 246 -8.55 -0.78 17.00
CA ARG A 246 -8.83 -2.19 16.77
C ARG A 246 -10.31 -2.40 16.51
N THR A 247 -10.66 -3.30 15.60
CA THR A 247 -12.05 -3.71 15.38
C THR A 247 -12.47 -4.67 16.50
N THR A 248 -12.81 -4.14 17.67
CA THR A 248 -13.49 -4.95 18.69
C THR A 248 -14.88 -5.27 18.14
N LYS A 249 -15.29 -6.56 18.16
CA LYS A 249 -16.69 -6.94 17.95
C LYS A 249 -17.51 -6.11 18.92
N ARG A 250 -18.28 -5.16 18.40
CA ARG A 250 -19.28 -4.45 19.19
C ARG A 250 -20.22 -5.53 19.73
N ARG A 251 -20.08 -5.84 21.01
CA ARG A 251 -21.03 -6.70 21.72
C ARG A 251 -22.40 -6.11 21.43
N PRO A 252 -23.38 -6.89 20.94
CA PRO A 252 -24.73 -6.36 20.79
C PRO A 252 -25.08 -5.72 22.14
N ALA A 253 -25.47 -4.46 22.15
CA ALA A 253 -26.03 -3.85 23.34
C ALA A 253 -27.18 -4.78 23.75
N GLY A 254 -27.06 -5.38 24.93
CA GLY A 254 -28.13 -6.18 25.49
C GLY A 254 -29.39 -5.36 25.46
N PRO A 255 -30.58 -5.97 25.34
CA PRO A 255 -31.81 -5.25 25.29
C PRO A 255 -31.90 -4.36 26.53
N ALA A 256 -31.96 -3.02 26.32
CA ALA A 256 -32.26 -2.07 27.37
C ALA A 256 -33.63 -2.49 27.94
N ALA A 257 -33.62 -2.94 29.18
CA ALA A 257 -34.82 -3.30 29.90
C ALA A 257 -35.75 -2.08 29.96
N GLY A 258 -36.99 -2.25 29.48
CA GLY A 258 -38.12 -1.44 29.83
C GLY A 258 -38.53 -0.34 28.85
N HIS A 259 -39.26 -0.72 27.79
CA HIS A 259 -40.44 0.03 27.38
C HIS A 259 -41.44 -0.97 26.76
N ALA A 260 -42.66 -0.84 27.18
CA ALA A 260 -43.79 -1.75 26.98
C ALA A 260 -44.03 -2.10 25.50
N ALA A 261 -44.33 -3.38 25.28
CA ALA A 261 -44.76 -3.93 24.00
C ALA A 261 -46.12 -3.34 23.57
N GLY A 262 -46.13 -2.58 22.48
CA GLY A 262 -47.30 -2.37 21.65
C GLY A 262 -47.35 -3.44 20.55
N PRO A 263 -48.55 -3.87 20.10
CA PRO A 263 -48.69 -4.99 19.17
C PRO A 263 -48.09 -4.65 17.80
N ALA A 264 -47.27 -5.56 17.29
CA ALA A 264 -46.62 -5.48 15.97
C ALA A 264 -47.65 -5.52 14.84
N PRO A 265 -47.57 -4.65 13.83
CA PRO A 265 -48.28 -4.87 12.57
C PRO A 265 -47.54 -5.93 11.76
N THR A 266 -48.22 -7.05 11.54
CA THR A 266 -47.90 -8.04 10.52
C THR A 266 -48.05 -7.41 9.13
N THR A 267 -46.98 -7.11 8.44
CA THR A 267 -47.02 -6.82 7.01
C THR A 267 -46.06 -7.77 6.27
N ALA A 268 -46.69 -8.59 5.43
CA ALA A 268 -46.03 -9.39 4.37
C ALA A 268 -45.21 -8.47 3.45
N GLY A 269 -43.93 -8.80 3.23
CA GLY A 269 -43.11 -8.07 2.23
C GLY A 269 -41.60 -8.15 2.43
N ASP A 270 -41.02 -9.30 2.89
CA ASP A 270 -39.58 -9.39 3.20
C ASP A 270 -38.65 -9.58 1.99
N ASN A 271 -39.15 -9.68 0.75
CA ASN A 271 -38.29 -9.88 -0.43
C ASN A 271 -37.54 -8.61 -0.89
N HIS A 272 -37.95 -7.40 -0.44
CA HIS A 272 -37.24 -6.15 -0.78
C HIS A 272 -36.02 -5.84 0.13
N GLY A 273 -35.96 -6.43 1.31
CA GLY A 273 -34.86 -6.26 2.27
C GLY A 273 -33.61 -7.05 1.85
N GLU A 274 -33.79 -8.27 1.38
CA GLU A 274 -32.68 -9.14 0.96
C GLU A 274 -32.03 -8.68 -0.34
N THR A 275 -32.82 -8.26 -1.33
CA THR A 275 -32.29 -7.71 -2.60
C THR A 275 -31.54 -6.40 -2.40
N ARG A 276 -31.98 -5.53 -1.46
CA ARG A 276 -31.27 -4.30 -1.10
C ARG A 276 -29.94 -4.58 -0.36
N THR A 277 -29.92 -5.57 0.53
CA THR A 277 -28.68 -5.96 1.23
C THR A 277 -27.69 -6.67 0.30
N ALA A 278 -28.15 -7.51 -0.61
CA ALA A 278 -27.32 -8.14 -1.64
C ALA A 278 -26.73 -7.11 -2.60
N ALA A 279 -27.54 -6.19 -3.13
CA ALA A 279 -27.06 -5.11 -4.00
C ALA A 279 -26.04 -4.19 -3.30
N ARG A 280 -26.22 -3.91 -1.99
CA ARG A 280 -25.25 -3.14 -1.18
C ARG A 280 -23.96 -3.90 -0.96
N ARG A 281 -24.00 -5.23 -0.79
CA ARG A 281 -22.79 -6.07 -0.67
C ARG A 281 -22.01 -6.11 -1.99
N VAL A 282 -22.70 -6.30 -3.12
CA VAL A 282 -22.07 -6.33 -4.46
C VAL A 282 -21.41 -4.98 -4.78
N THR A 283 -22.08 -3.86 -4.53
CA THR A 283 -21.47 -2.52 -4.77
C THR A 283 -20.30 -2.22 -3.84
N THR A 284 -20.29 -2.77 -2.62
CA THR A 284 -19.16 -2.63 -1.69
C THR A 284 -17.99 -3.47 -2.13
N PHE A 285 -18.24 -4.71 -2.57
CA PHE A 285 -17.20 -5.60 -3.10
C PHE A 285 -16.57 -5.01 -4.37
N ALA A 286 -17.36 -4.59 -5.35
CA ALA A 286 -16.87 -3.99 -6.58
C ALA A 286 -16.02 -2.73 -6.33
N ALA A 287 -16.42 -1.89 -5.37
CA ALA A 287 -15.67 -0.68 -5.06
C ALA A 287 -14.27 -0.97 -4.45
N VAL A 288 -14.07 -2.08 -3.75
CA VAL A 288 -12.76 -2.51 -3.25
C VAL A 288 -12.00 -3.29 -4.31
N ALA A 289 -12.69 -4.11 -5.10
CA ALA A 289 -12.06 -4.93 -6.13
C ALA A 289 -11.40 -4.08 -7.23
N LEU A 290 -12.02 -2.97 -7.65
CA LEU A 290 -11.49 -2.12 -8.71
C LEU A 290 -10.10 -1.54 -8.39
N PRO A 291 -9.84 -0.90 -7.23
CA PRO A 291 -8.48 -0.45 -6.90
C PRO A 291 -7.49 -1.62 -6.69
N VAL A 292 -7.93 -2.79 -6.21
CA VAL A 292 -7.06 -3.98 -6.10
C VAL A 292 -6.66 -4.48 -7.50
N LEU A 293 -7.61 -4.60 -8.43
CA LEU A 293 -7.30 -4.95 -9.83
C LEU A 293 -6.41 -3.91 -10.51
N ALA A 294 -6.61 -2.62 -10.20
CA ALA A 294 -5.73 -1.57 -10.69
C ALA A 294 -4.29 -1.77 -10.18
N MET A 295 -4.10 -2.19 -8.93
CA MET A 295 -2.77 -2.50 -8.41
C MET A 295 -2.17 -3.77 -9.02
N VAL A 296 -2.98 -4.75 -9.40
CA VAL A 296 -2.50 -5.89 -10.22
C VAL A 296 -2.02 -5.41 -11.58
N CYS A 297 -2.78 -4.56 -12.27
CA CYS A 297 -2.36 -3.98 -13.54
C CYS A 297 -1.09 -3.10 -13.39
N MET A 298 -0.97 -2.34 -12.28
CA MET A 298 0.23 -1.55 -11.99
C MET A 298 1.45 -2.45 -11.78
N GLY A 299 1.31 -3.53 -11.01
CA GLY A 299 2.36 -4.53 -10.84
C GLY A 299 2.73 -5.18 -12.18
N THR A 300 1.73 -5.56 -12.99
CA THR A 300 1.96 -6.12 -14.34
C THR A 300 2.76 -5.14 -15.21
N PHE A 301 2.43 -3.86 -15.15
CA PHE A 301 3.19 -2.81 -15.83
C PHE A 301 4.65 -2.77 -15.33
N PHE A 302 4.90 -2.79 -14.03
CA PHE A 302 6.25 -2.76 -13.47
C PHE A 302 7.07 -3.98 -13.87
N GLY A 303 6.54 -5.18 -13.65
CA GLY A 303 7.26 -6.43 -13.94
C GLY A 303 7.52 -6.60 -15.43
N SER A 304 6.56 -6.30 -16.28
CA SER A 304 6.74 -6.41 -17.74
C SER A 304 7.69 -5.36 -18.28
N THR A 305 7.65 -4.11 -17.78
CA THR A 305 8.61 -3.07 -18.18
C THR A 305 10.03 -3.46 -17.82
N GLN A 306 10.26 -3.94 -16.58
CA GLN A 306 11.58 -4.38 -16.15
C GLN A 306 12.13 -5.53 -17.01
N THR A 307 11.29 -6.53 -17.30
CA THR A 307 11.68 -7.69 -18.11
C THR A 307 11.93 -7.31 -19.57
N ALA A 308 11.07 -6.48 -20.15
CA ALA A 308 11.25 -5.99 -21.53
C ALA A 308 12.51 -5.13 -21.67
N LEU A 309 12.82 -4.28 -20.67
CA LEU A 309 14.07 -3.51 -20.63
C LEU A 309 15.29 -4.39 -20.51
N SER A 310 15.23 -5.51 -19.78
CA SER A 310 16.34 -6.48 -19.72
C SER A 310 16.62 -7.09 -21.10
N SER A 311 15.58 -7.50 -21.83
CA SER A 311 15.71 -8.01 -23.19
C SER A 311 16.18 -6.94 -24.19
N PHE A 312 15.67 -5.72 -24.06
CA PHE A 312 16.09 -4.57 -24.87
C PHE A 312 17.58 -4.27 -24.65
N SER A 313 18.03 -4.19 -23.40
CA SER A 313 19.44 -3.89 -23.06
C SER A 313 20.38 -4.97 -23.53
N ALA A 314 20.00 -6.24 -23.44
CA ALA A 314 20.78 -7.38 -23.92
C ALA A 314 21.00 -7.37 -25.46
N SER A 315 20.18 -6.67 -26.22
CA SER A 315 20.30 -6.61 -27.69
C SER A 315 21.44 -5.71 -28.19
N PHE A 316 21.96 -4.78 -27.36
CA PHE A 316 23.05 -3.87 -27.79
C PHE A 316 24.12 -3.64 -26.70
N ALA A 317 23.91 -4.10 -25.47
CA ALA A 317 24.83 -3.93 -24.36
C ALA A 317 24.79 -5.13 -23.41
N THR A 318 24.78 -4.86 -22.10
CA THR A 318 24.62 -5.86 -21.06
C THR A 318 23.26 -5.74 -20.40
N SER A 319 22.71 -6.83 -19.88
CA SER A 319 21.44 -6.83 -19.14
C SER A 319 21.46 -5.93 -17.89
N GLU A 320 22.64 -5.59 -17.39
CA GLU A 320 22.84 -4.70 -16.23
C GLU A 320 22.36 -3.27 -16.50
N LEU A 321 22.43 -2.79 -17.75
CA LEU A 321 21.92 -1.48 -18.15
C LEU A 321 20.40 -1.37 -17.92
N ALA A 322 19.66 -2.47 -17.94
CA ALA A 322 18.22 -2.48 -17.70
C ALA A 322 17.84 -1.91 -16.31
N GLY A 323 18.63 -2.22 -15.29
CA GLY A 323 18.42 -1.68 -13.95
C GLY A 323 18.55 -0.16 -13.89
N LEU A 324 19.53 0.40 -14.61
CA LEU A 324 19.72 1.85 -14.68
C LEU A 324 18.59 2.51 -15.47
N LEU A 325 18.16 1.94 -16.58
CA LEU A 325 17.02 2.43 -17.36
C LEU A 325 15.74 2.41 -16.51
N TYR A 326 15.48 1.32 -15.80
CA TYR A 326 14.33 1.23 -14.90
C TYR A 326 14.39 2.24 -13.74
N ALA A 327 15.60 2.50 -13.21
CA ALA A 327 15.79 3.50 -12.15
C ALA A 327 15.46 4.93 -12.63
N VAL A 328 15.65 5.28 -13.89
CA VAL A 328 15.24 6.58 -14.46
C VAL A 328 13.72 6.76 -14.34
N MET A 329 12.93 5.73 -14.70
CA MET A 329 11.48 5.75 -14.56
C MET A 329 11.08 5.84 -13.08
N GLY A 330 11.70 5.05 -12.21
CA GLY A 330 11.42 5.08 -10.77
C GLY A 330 11.72 6.45 -10.14
N LEU A 331 12.82 7.09 -10.52
CA LEU A 331 13.21 8.40 -9.99
C LEU A 331 12.24 9.51 -10.42
N SER A 332 11.84 9.54 -11.69
CA SER A 332 10.84 10.48 -12.19
C SER A 332 9.45 10.23 -11.59
N SER A 333 9.09 8.96 -11.38
CA SER A 333 7.86 8.53 -10.68
C SER A 333 7.85 9.03 -9.23
N ALA A 334 8.94 8.82 -8.49
CA ALA A 334 9.09 9.27 -7.11
C ALA A 334 8.97 10.81 -6.99
N ALA A 335 9.65 11.55 -7.87
CA ALA A 335 9.56 13.02 -7.91
C ALA A 335 8.13 13.49 -8.22
N ALA A 336 7.45 12.85 -9.18
CA ALA A 336 6.08 13.17 -9.52
C ALA A 336 5.10 12.81 -8.40
N ALA A 337 5.31 11.69 -7.68
CA ALA A 337 4.51 11.32 -6.51
C ALA A 337 4.56 12.40 -5.43
N LEU A 338 5.74 12.97 -5.14
CA LEU A 338 5.88 14.08 -4.18
C LEU A 338 5.10 15.32 -4.62
N SER A 339 4.96 15.58 -5.93
CA SER A 339 4.23 16.72 -6.43
C SER A 339 2.74 16.69 -6.09
N VAL A 340 2.13 15.50 -5.89
CA VAL A 340 0.70 15.34 -5.62
C VAL A 340 0.25 16.10 -4.37
N ALA A 341 1.12 16.23 -3.37
CA ALA A 341 0.87 17.02 -2.19
C ALA A 341 0.47 18.49 -2.51
N TYR A 342 0.94 19.03 -3.62
CA TYR A 342 0.70 20.43 -4.04
C TYR A 342 -0.43 20.58 -5.07
N TRP A 343 -1.05 19.47 -5.49
CA TRP A 343 -2.11 19.52 -6.51
C TRP A 343 -3.37 20.20 -5.98
N PRO A 344 -4.08 20.98 -6.83
CA PRO A 344 -5.27 21.69 -6.41
C PRO A 344 -6.42 20.74 -6.09
N ARG A 345 -7.21 21.04 -5.06
CA ARG A 345 -8.35 20.23 -4.58
C ARG A 345 -9.45 20.02 -5.62
N ARG A 346 -9.60 20.97 -6.57
CA ARG A 346 -10.53 20.82 -7.70
C ARG A 346 -10.21 19.60 -8.56
N PHE A 347 -8.97 19.13 -8.53
CA PHE A 347 -8.54 17.91 -9.21
C PHE A 347 -8.87 16.71 -8.34
N THR A 348 -10.09 16.20 -8.49
CA THR A 348 -10.64 15.11 -7.68
C THR A 348 -9.86 13.81 -7.87
N VAL A 349 -9.88 12.92 -6.88
CA VAL A 349 -9.17 11.62 -6.95
C VAL A 349 -9.57 10.77 -8.16
N ASN A 350 -10.86 10.81 -8.58
CA ASN A 350 -11.31 10.11 -9.78
C ASN A 350 -10.73 10.73 -11.07
N ALA A 351 -10.69 12.06 -11.15
CA ALA A 351 -10.09 12.76 -12.28
C ALA A 351 -8.58 12.53 -12.35
N ARG A 352 -7.90 12.51 -11.20
CA ARG A 352 -6.47 12.17 -11.10
C ARG A 352 -6.19 10.77 -11.64
N TRP A 353 -6.99 9.75 -11.22
CA TRP A 353 -6.82 8.38 -11.71
C TRP A 353 -6.93 8.33 -13.23
N ILE A 354 -8.04 8.85 -13.78
CA ILE A 354 -8.31 8.79 -15.23
C ILE A 354 -7.21 9.53 -16.01
N ALA A 355 -6.86 10.75 -15.59
CA ALA A 355 -5.84 11.56 -16.27
C ALA A 355 -4.45 10.91 -16.24
N CYS A 356 -4.00 10.46 -15.05
CA CYS A 356 -2.69 9.81 -14.92
C CYS A 356 -2.65 8.48 -15.67
N ALA A 357 -3.72 7.68 -15.62
CA ALA A 357 -3.78 6.41 -16.35
C ALA A 357 -3.83 6.61 -17.87
N ALA A 358 -4.53 7.64 -18.36
CA ALA A 358 -4.53 8.00 -19.79
C ALA A 358 -3.15 8.43 -20.27
N LEU A 359 -2.46 9.31 -19.50
CA LEU A 359 -1.09 9.72 -19.78
C LEU A 359 -0.12 8.52 -19.75
N MET A 360 -0.27 7.64 -18.75
CA MET A 360 0.54 6.44 -18.63
C MET A 360 0.35 5.51 -19.84
N ALA A 361 -0.88 5.29 -20.29
CA ALA A 361 -1.17 4.47 -21.48
C ALA A 361 -0.59 5.10 -22.76
N GLY A 362 -0.73 6.42 -22.92
CA GLY A 362 -0.14 7.15 -24.03
C GLY A 362 1.38 7.11 -24.04
N PHE A 363 2.03 7.35 -22.89
CA PHE A 363 3.49 7.30 -22.80
C PHE A 363 4.06 5.88 -22.86
N ALA A 364 3.32 4.87 -22.36
CA ALA A 364 3.72 3.47 -22.49
C ALA A 364 3.82 3.02 -23.96
N SER A 365 2.96 3.54 -24.86
CA SER A 365 3.06 3.23 -26.28
C SER A 365 4.36 3.74 -26.91
N LEU A 366 4.98 4.78 -26.35
CA LEU A 366 6.29 5.27 -26.79
C LEU A 366 7.44 4.30 -26.53
N LEU A 367 7.26 3.31 -25.62
CA LEU A 367 8.26 2.25 -25.39
C LEU A 367 8.55 1.40 -26.64
N LEU A 368 7.64 1.41 -27.62
CA LEU A 368 7.76 0.65 -28.86
C LEU A 368 8.67 1.33 -29.89
N LEU A 369 9.05 2.61 -29.70
CA LEU A 369 9.78 3.39 -30.69
C LEU A 369 11.31 3.32 -30.55
N PRO A 370 11.91 3.30 -29.32
CA PRO A 370 13.34 3.38 -29.17
C PRO A 370 14.07 2.12 -29.66
N SER A 371 15.15 2.32 -30.42
CA SER A 371 16.11 1.29 -30.80
C SER A 371 17.45 1.43 -30.10
N THR A 372 17.67 2.55 -29.37
CA THR A 372 18.92 2.86 -28.67
C THR A 372 18.63 3.37 -27.25
N ALA A 373 19.67 3.39 -26.40
CA ALA A 373 19.53 3.72 -24.98
C ALA A 373 19.04 5.16 -24.72
N LEU A 374 19.55 6.17 -25.45
CA LEU A 374 19.22 7.57 -25.15
C LEU A 374 17.74 7.91 -25.38
N PRO A 375 17.10 7.56 -26.52
CA PRO A 375 15.65 7.72 -26.66
C PRO A 375 14.87 6.93 -25.61
N MET A 376 15.31 5.73 -25.21
CA MET A 376 14.67 4.95 -24.17
C MET A 376 14.69 5.68 -22.81
N VAL A 377 15.81 6.30 -22.44
CA VAL A 377 15.92 7.11 -21.21
C VAL A 377 14.89 8.24 -21.23
N LEU A 378 14.73 8.96 -22.34
CA LEU A 378 13.76 10.05 -22.46
C LEU A 378 12.31 9.54 -22.33
N VAL A 379 11.99 8.41 -22.96
CA VAL A 379 10.66 7.79 -22.84
C VAL A 379 10.39 7.36 -21.40
N LEU A 380 11.34 6.73 -20.74
CA LEU A 380 11.20 6.27 -19.35
C LEU A 380 11.06 7.45 -18.37
N LEU A 381 11.81 8.53 -18.59
CA LEU A 381 11.70 9.75 -17.78
C LEU A 381 10.28 10.34 -17.84
N VAL A 382 9.71 10.44 -19.05
CA VAL A 382 8.36 10.97 -19.26
C VAL A 382 7.29 9.99 -18.76
N LEU A 383 7.48 8.68 -18.99
CA LEU A 383 6.57 7.63 -18.56
C LEU A 383 6.45 7.54 -17.03
N GLY A 384 7.53 7.78 -16.30
CA GLY A 384 7.50 7.79 -14.83
C GLY A 384 6.61 8.90 -14.24
N LEU A 385 6.44 10.03 -14.93
CA LEU A 385 5.68 11.18 -14.40
C LEU A 385 4.23 10.84 -14.00
N PRO A 386 3.42 10.09 -14.76
CA PRO A 386 2.07 9.70 -14.34
C PRO A 386 2.03 8.52 -13.37
N VAL A 387 3.07 7.68 -13.29
CA VAL A 387 3.09 6.44 -12.50
C VAL A 387 2.95 6.72 -11.01
N GLY A 388 3.81 7.56 -10.43
CA GLY A 388 3.78 7.89 -9.01
C GLY A 388 2.46 8.52 -8.56
N PRO A 389 1.98 9.58 -9.21
CA PRO A 389 0.68 10.18 -8.91
C PRO A 389 -0.50 9.20 -9.04
N LEU A 390 -0.46 8.27 -9.99
CA LEU A 390 -1.48 7.24 -10.15
C LEU A 390 -1.48 6.30 -8.95
N MET A 391 -0.31 5.85 -8.50
CA MET A 391 -0.16 4.97 -7.34
C MET A 391 -0.66 5.64 -6.06
N VAL A 392 -0.28 6.90 -5.78
CA VAL A 392 -0.82 7.72 -4.68
C VAL A 392 -2.34 7.73 -4.72
N THR A 393 -2.91 7.97 -5.90
CA THR A 393 -4.36 8.12 -6.09
C THR A 393 -5.12 6.81 -5.86
N VAL A 394 -4.63 5.68 -6.37
CA VAL A 394 -5.29 4.37 -6.19
C VAL A 394 -5.25 3.94 -4.73
N PHE A 395 -4.13 4.17 -4.00
CA PHE A 395 -4.08 3.94 -2.56
C PHE A 395 -5.06 4.85 -1.79
N ALA A 396 -5.17 6.12 -2.16
CA ALA A 396 -6.14 7.04 -1.55
C ALA A 396 -7.58 6.56 -1.75
N ILE A 397 -7.94 6.14 -2.96
CA ILE A 397 -9.27 5.58 -3.26
C ILE A 397 -9.50 4.28 -2.47
N GLY A 398 -8.50 3.40 -2.39
CA GLY A 398 -8.57 2.20 -1.57
C GLY A 398 -8.92 2.50 -0.12
N GLY A 399 -8.32 3.54 0.46
CA GLY A 399 -8.64 4.03 1.80
C GLY A 399 -10.08 4.55 1.94
N LEU A 400 -10.55 5.32 0.95
CA LEU A 400 -11.91 5.87 0.93
C LEU A 400 -13.00 4.79 0.80
N VAL A 401 -12.75 3.71 0.07
CA VAL A 401 -13.73 2.64 -0.16
C VAL A 401 -13.63 1.51 0.87
N ALA A 402 -12.61 1.50 1.69
CA ALA A 402 -12.39 0.47 2.71
C ALA A 402 -13.58 0.40 3.67
N PRO A 403 -14.14 -0.80 3.93
CA PRO A 403 -15.15 -0.97 4.94
C PRO A 403 -14.60 -0.63 6.34
N ALA A 404 -15.48 -0.16 7.23
CA ALA A 404 -15.08 0.14 8.61
C ALA A 404 -14.39 -1.06 9.26
N GLY A 405 -13.22 -0.81 9.87
CA GLY A 405 -12.41 -1.83 10.52
C GLY A 405 -11.67 -2.82 9.60
N LYS A 406 -11.63 -2.56 8.28
CA LYS A 406 -10.91 -3.40 7.30
C LYS A 406 -9.86 -2.62 6.49
N LEU A 407 -9.40 -1.51 7.03
CA LEU A 407 -8.45 -0.64 6.33
C LEU A 407 -7.10 -1.34 6.10
N GLY A 408 -6.58 -2.06 7.09
CA GLY A 408 -5.36 -2.86 6.96
C GLY A 408 -5.50 -3.95 5.90
N THR A 409 -6.63 -4.66 5.89
CA THR A 409 -6.95 -5.67 4.87
C THR A 409 -6.92 -5.08 3.46
N VAL A 410 -7.55 -3.92 3.25
CA VAL A 410 -7.59 -3.27 1.92
C VAL A 410 -6.21 -2.78 1.51
N MET A 411 -5.46 -2.12 2.40
CA MET A 411 -4.11 -1.62 2.09
C MET A 411 -3.14 -2.74 1.75
N THR A 412 -3.19 -3.85 2.49
CA THR A 412 -2.34 -5.02 2.20
C THR A 412 -2.79 -5.76 0.94
N ALA A 413 -4.09 -5.81 0.62
CA ALA A 413 -4.59 -6.36 -0.64
C ALA A 413 -4.13 -5.54 -1.87
N LEU A 414 -4.08 -4.21 -1.75
CA LEU A 414 -3.54 -3.35 -2.80
C LEU A 414 -2.05 -3.64 -3.04
N ALA A 415 -1.25 -3.72 -1.97
CA ALA A 415 0.17 -4.06 -2.06
C ALA A 415 0.40 -5.48 -2.62
N SER A 416 -0.41 -6.45 -2.18
CA SER A 416 -0.42 -7.82 -2.71
C SER A 416 -0.74 -7.85 -4.21
N GLY A 417 -1.66 -6.99 -4.66
CA GLY A 417 -1.98 -6.83 -6.07
C GLY A 417 -0.75 -6.41 -6.90
N ILE A 418 0.06 -5.48 -6.40
CA ILE A 418 1.31 -5.08 -7.07
C ILE A 418 2.26 -6.27 -7.20
N VAL A 419 2.49 -7.03 -6.10
CA VAL A 419 3.41 -8.17 -6.10
C VAL A 419 2.95 -9.26 -7.06
N ALA A 420 1.67 -9.64 -7.01
CA ALA A 420 1.09 -10.63 -7.91
C ALA A 420 1.14 -10.17 -9.38
N GLY A 421 0.82 -8.90 -9.62
CA GLY A 421 0.89 -8.30 -10.93
C GLY A 421 2.32 -8.27 -11.49
N THR A 422 3.31 -7.94 -10.67
CA THR A 422 4.73 -7.94 -11.07
C THR A 422 5.18 -9.31 -11.55
N ALA A 423 4.84 -10.37 -10.81
CA ALA A 423 5.15 -11.74 -11.20
C ALA A 423 4.45 -12.11 -12.53
N LEU A 424 3.17 -11.77 -12.67
CA LEU A 424 2.40 -12.01 -13.89
C LEU A 424 2.99 -11.27 -15.09
N GLY A 425 3.28 -9.98 -14.93
CA GLY A 425 3.84 -9.13 -15.98
C GLY A 425 5.21 -9.60 -16.43
N SER A 426 6.10 -9.94 -15.48
CA SER A 426 7.44 -10.47 -15.79
C SER A 426 7.36 -11.80 -16.53
N SER A 427 6.46 -12.70 -16.14
CA SER A 427 6.29 -14.01 -16.79
C SER A 427 5.80 -13.87 -18.23
N ILE A 428 4.76 -13.04 -18.46
CA ILE A 428 4.20 -12.83 -19.80
C ILE A 428 5.22 -12.13 -20.70
N ALA A 429 5.85 -11.03 -20.23
CA ALA A 429 6.82 -10.29 -20.99
C ALA A 429 8.08 -11.11 -21.26
N GLY A 430 8.51 -11.96 -20.33
CA GLY A 430 9.65 -12.86 -20.49
C GLY A 430 9.43 -13.87 -21.62
N GLN A 431 8.25 -14.51 -21.65
CA GLN A 431 7.91 -15.44 -22.74
C GLN A 431 7.81 -14.74 -24.10
N LEU A 432 7.21 -13.54 -24.13
CA LEU A 432 7.13 -12.78 -25.39
C LEU A 432 8.52 -12.30 -25.84
N ALA A 433 9.37 -11.85 -24.92
CA ALA A 433 10.74 -11.46 -25.23
C ALA A 433 11.57 -12.61 -25.82
N GLN A 434 11.41 -13.81 -25.26
CA GLN A 434 12.14 -14.99 -25.68
C GLN A 434 11.71 -15.49 -27.07
N ASN A 435 10.40 -15.45 -27.36
CA ASN A 435 9.85 -16.02 -28.60
C ASN A 435 9.77 -14.99 -29.74
N PHE A 436 9.57 -13.70 -29.42
CA PHE A 436 9.24 -12.66 -30.40
C PHE A 436 10.09 -11.38 -30.26
N GLY A 437 11.02 -11.36 -29.30
CA GLY A 437 11.90 -10.21 -29.04
C GLY A 437 11.29 -9.14 -28.12
N TYR A 438 12.15 -8.17 -27.75
CA TYR A 438 11.82 -7.13 -26.78
C TYR A 438 10.67 -6.21 -27.21
N SER A 439 10.52 -5.93 -28.52
CA SER A 439 9.46 -5.06 -29.03
C SER A 439 8.06 -5.62 -28.70
N THR A 440 7.88 -6.93 -28.82
CA THR A 440 6.64 -7.61 -28.48
C THR A 440 6.43 -7.64 -26.96
N ALA A 441 7.50 -7.79 -26.18
CA ALA A 441 7.41 -7.74 -24.73
C ALA A 441 6.92 -6.37 -24.21
N PHE A 442 7.26 -5.26 -24.88
CA PHE A 442 6.74 -3.93 -24.53
C PHE A 442 5.23 -3.74 -24.77
N LEU A 443 4.56 -4.63 -25.50
CA LEU A 443 3.10 -4.59 -25.58
C LEU A 443 2.42 -4.88 -24.24
N VAL A 444 3.04 -5.68 -23.36
CA VAL A 444 2.47 -6.03 -22.06
C VAL A 444 2.28 -4.80 -21.16
N PRO A 445 3.29 -3.93 -20.94
CA PRO A 445 3.08 -2.72 -20.16
C PRO A 445 2.09 -1.74 -20.82
N VAL A 446 2.00 -1.68 -22.16
CA VAL A 446 0.99 -0.88 -22.86
C VAL A 446 -0.42 -1.39 -22.55
N CYS A 447 -0.63 -2.70 -22.64
CA CYS A 447 -1.92 -3.32 -22.30
C CYS A 447 -2.28 -3.11 -20.81
N ALA A 448 -1.31 -3.25 -19.92
CA ALA A 448 -1.52 -3.04 -18.48
C ALA A 448 -1.90 -1.59 -18.16
N ALA A 449 -1.23 -0.61 -18.78
CA ALA A 449 -1.55 0.81 -18.62
C ALA A 449 -2.94 1.15 -19.19
N THR A 450 -3.32 0.56 -20.33
CA THR A 450 -4.65 0.69 -20.92
C THR A 450 -5.72 0.10 -19.99
N ALA A 451 -5.47 -1.07 -19.41
CA ALA A 451 -6.37 -1.69 -18.44
C ALA A 451 -6.54 -0.80 -17.18
N LEU A 452 -5.47 -0.16 -16.71
CA LEU A 452 -5.53 0.83 -15.61
C LEU A 452 -6.45 2.02 -15.93
N PHE A 453 -6.42 2.52 -17.16
CA PHE A 453 -7.30 3.58 -17.62
C PHE A 453 -8.78 3.12 -17.65
N LEU A 454 -9.05 1.93 -18.18
CA LEU A 454 -10.40 1.35 -18.21
C LEU A 454 -10.94 1.11 -16.79
N LEU A 455 -10.12 0.60 -15.88
CA LEU A 455 -10.51 0.43 -14.48
C LEU A 455 -10.77 1.77 -13.78
N GLY A 456 -10.02 2.82 -14.10
CA GLY A 456 -10.24 4.17 -13.58
C GLY A 456 -11.57 4.75 -14.01
N THR A 457 -11.94 4.58 -15.28
CA THR A 457 -13.25 5.01 -15.80
C THR A 457 -14.41 4.22 -15.15
N ALA A 458 -14.26 2.89 -15.01
CA ALA A 458 -15.23 2.05 -14.31
C ALA A 458 -15.39 2.45 -12.83
N ALA A 459 -14.27 2.71 -12.12
CA ALA A 459 -14.30 3.18 -10.75
C ALA A 459 -15.02 4.51 -10.59
N ALA A 460 -14.80 5.46 -11.51
CA ALA A 460 -15.50 6.75 -11.51
C ALA A 460 -17.01 6.59 -11.66
N VAL A 461 -17.48 5.67 -12.50
CA VAL A 461 -18.91 5.36 -12.68
C VAL A 461 -19.48 4.77 -11.38
N VAL A 462 -18.83 3.74 -10.82
CA VAL A 462 -19.29 3.07 -9.60
C VAL A 462 -19.36 4.03 -8.41
N LEU A 463 -18.35 4.90 -8.24
CA LEU A 463 -18.30 5.87 -7.14
C LEU A 463 -19.34 6.99 -7.31
N ARG A 464 -19.63 7.46 -8.56
CA ARG A 464 -20.70 8.42 -8.82
C ARG A 464 -22.09 7.86 -8.46
N HIS A 465 -22.34 6.59 -8.73
CA HIS A 465 -23.60 5.95 -8.37
C HIS A 465 -23.77 5.80 -6.84
N ARG A 466 -22.69 5.67 -6.08
CA ARG A 466 -22.74 5.68 -4.60
C ARG A 466 -23.11 7.06 -4.03
N GLY A 467 -22.57 8.14 -4.60
CA GLY A 467 -22.82 9.51 -4.12
C GLY A 467 -24.22 10.06 -4.46
N ARG A 468 -24.94 9.46 -5.42
CA ARG A 468 -26.25 9.91 -5.90
C ARG A 468 -27.46 9.32 -5.16
N LYS A 469 -27.29 8.40 -4.18
CA LYS A 469 -28.44 7.94 -3.38
C LYS A 469 -28.80 9.03 -2.38
N PRO A 470 -29.99 9.67 -2.50
CA PRO A 470 -30.42 10.72 -1.59
C PRO A 470 -30.55 10.15 -0.17
N VAL A 471 -30.04 10.89 0.80
CA VAL A 471 -30.53 10.82 2.18
C VAL A 471 -32.01 11.17 2.06
N GLN A 472 -32.91 10.19 2.06
CA GLN A 472 -34.31 10.41 2.28
C GLN A 472 -34.42 10.92 3.71
N ALA A 473 -34.70 12.23 3.82
CA ALA A 473 -35.24 12.84 5.01
C ALA A 473 -36.53 12.10 5.38
N GLY A 474 -36.55 11.51 6.53
CA GLY A 474 -37.68 11.01 7.27
C GLY A 474 -37.61 11.63 8.66
#